data_e7d329d4623c3102f0a009af891ff048
#
_entry.id   e7d329d4623c3102f0a009af891ff048
#
_cell.length_a   1.000
_cell.length_b   1.000
_cell.length_c   1.000
_cell.angle_alpha   90.00
_cell.angle_beta   90.00
_cell.angle_gamma   90.00
#
_symmetry.space_group_name_H-M   'P 1'
#
loop_
_entity.id
_entity.type
_entity.pdbx_description
1 polymer ?
#
loop_
_entity_poly.entity_id
_entity_poly.type
_entity_poly.pdbx_seq_one_letter_code
_entity_poly.pdbx_strand_id
1 'polypeptide(L)'
;MKNLIILLISVFFSVQVLAQTDSQEVAPTDETSKTNLSGEYIYASSYFKKSKTGIVLKYAPGLPTVFYGWRFIVYNTEKFFIGGTGFTGQLGGPEVSGTFTTAALVAGYDFTIFDDIYVDWGIAAGGAGGRKYDASSTESMNEGGVIVEPWFGFNQKIGEKTDFNYSFSLFMMPNSLTFNNTFSFNLRVDFIIE
;
A
#
# COMPACT_ATOMS: atom_id res chain seq x y z
N MET A 1 14.24 9.18 -13.25
CA MET A 1 13.05 8.30 -13.19
C MET A 1 13.40 6.81 -13.28
N LYS A 2 14.24 6.35 -14.25
CA LYS A 2 14.64 4.92 -14.34
C LYS A 2 15.26 4.36 -13.05
N ASN A 3 16.10 5.13 -12.37
CA ASN A 3 16.80 4.67 -11.16
C ASN A 3 15.90 4.51 -9.94
N LEU A 4 14.78 5.25 -9.87
CA LEU A 4 13.80 5.14 -8.78
C LEU A 4 12.97 3.85 -8.91
N ILE A 5 12.63 3.47 -10.15
CA ILE A 5 11.89 2.24 -10.43
C ILE A 5 12.76 1.01 -10.10
N ILE A 6 14.05 1.06 -10.43
CA ILE A 6 15.01 -0.01 -10.13
C ILE A 6 15.18 -0.15 -8.59
N LEU A 7 15.23 0.97 -7.86
CA LEU A 7 15.32 0.95 -6.40
C LEU A 7 14.06 0.31 -5.76
N LEU A 8 12.87 0.67 -6.23
CA LEU A 8 11.61 0.09 -5.76
C LEU A 8 11.50 -1.41 -6.05
N ILE A 9 11.91 -1.84 -7.25
CA ILE A 9 11.93 -3.26 -7.62
C ILE A 9 12.96 -4.02 -6.79
N SER A 10 14.16 -3.47 -6.55
CA SER A 10 15.19 -4.12 -5.75
C SER A 10 14.79 -4.26 -4.28
N VAL A 11 14.10 -3.28 -3.70
CA VAL A 11 13.53 -3.40 -2.34
C VAL A 11 12.46 -4.49 -2.29
N PHE A 12 11.61 -4.59 -3.31
CA PHE A 12 10.56 -5.61 -3.37
C PHE A 12 11.14 -7.04 -3.50
N PHE A 13 12.17 -7.22 -4.34
CA PHE A 13 12.86 -8.50 -4.47
C PHE A 13 13.67 -8.87 -3.21
N SER A 14 14.28 -7.90 -2.55
CA SER A 14 15.04 -8.15 -1.30
C SER A 14 14.14 -8.67 -0.18
N VAL A 15 12.91 -8.17 -0.08
CA VAL A 15 11.93 -8.64 0.92
C VAL A 15 11.46 -10.07 0.60
N GLN A 16 11.29 -10.44 -0.68
CA GLN A 16 10.90 -11.81 -1.04
C GLN A 16 12.03 -12.83 -0.84
N VAL A 17 13.27 -12.46 -1.10
CA VAL A 17 14.43 -13.35 -0.88
C VAL A 17 14.63 -13.62 0.61
N LEU A 18 14.42 -12.65 1.48
CA LEU A 18 14.48 -12.82 2.93
C LEU A 18 13.37 -13.75 3.47
N ALA A 19 12.20 -13.77 2.83
CA ALA A 19 11.09 -14.65 3.23
C ALA A 19 11.27 -16.11 2.76
N GLN A 20 12.11 -16.38 1.76
CA GLN A 20 12.34 -17.73 1.22
C GLN A 20 13.53 -18.46 1.85
N THR A 21 14.38 -17.79 2.59
CA THR A 21 15.61 -18.40 3.15
C THR A 21 15.37 -19.19 4.44
N ASP A 22 14.15 -19.19 4.98
CA ASP A 22 13.83 -19.81 6.29
C ASP A 22 13.39 -21.29 6.19
N SER A 23 13.58 -21.98 5.05
CA SER A 23 13.11 -23.35 4.85
C SER A 23 14.22 -24.38 4.61
N GLN A 24 15.47 -24.08 4.91
CA GLN A 24 16.53 -25.11 4.89
C GLN A 24 16.90 -25.54 6.31
N GLU A 25 16.34 -26.69 6.68
CA GLU A 25 16.74 -27.51 7.81
C GLU A 25 18.22 -27.92 7.65
N VAL A 26 19.10 -27.29 8.41
CA VAL A 26 20.51 -27.64 8.49
C VAL A 26 20.68 -28.67 9.60
N ALA A 27 21.10 -29.88 9.21
CA ALA A 27 21.47 -30.94 10.13
C ALA A 27 22.58 -30.49 11.11
N PRO A 28 22.59 -31.02 12.34
CA PRO A 28 23.52 -30.59 13.40
C PRO A 28 24.92 -31.13 13.18
N THR A 29 25.88 -30.26 12.97
CA THR A 29 27.30 -30.59 13.07
C THR A 29 28.01 -29.60 13.98
N ASP A 30 28.53 -30.18 15.07
CA ASP A 30 29.58 -29.75 16.00
C ASP A 30 29.48 -28.38 16.71
N GLU A 31 29.40 -28.55 18.04
CA GLU A 31 29.57 -27.53 19.05
C GLU A 31 30.99 -26.97 19.02
N THR A 32 31.18 -25.79 18.50
CA THR A 32 32.21 -24.81 18.95
C THR A 32 32.28 -23.61 17.98
N SER A 33 31.22 -22.85 17.85
CA SER A 33 31.27 -21.45 17.40
C SER A 33 29.87 -20.83 17.43
N LYS A 34 29.18 -20.96 18.53
CA LYS A 34 27.90 -20.24 18.76
C LYS A 34 28.16 -18.86 19.32
N THR A 35 28.80 -18.01 18.57
CA THR A 35 28.90 -16.60 18.95
C THR A 35 28.32 -15.73 17.84
N ASN A 36 27.19 -15.15 18.15
CA ASN A 36 26.69 -13.86 17.67
C ASN A 36 25.93 -13.74 16.34
N LEU A 37 25.81 -14.73 15.48
CA LEU A 37 24.96 -14.59 14.27
C LEU A 37 23.47 -14.88 14.54
N SER A 38 23.15 -15.77 15.48
CA SER A 38 21.77 -16.09 15.82
C SER A 38 21.04 -14.97 16.58
N GLY A 39 21.77 -14.12 17.29
CA GLY A 39 21.18 -12.98 18.01
C GLY A 39 20.66 -11.87 17.09
N GLU A 40 21.34 -11.58 16.01
CA GLU A 40 20.91 -10.55 15.05
C GLU A 40 19.70 -10.98 14.22
N TYR A 41 19.63 -12.25 13.82
CA TYR A 41 18.47 -12.79 13.10
C TYR A 41 17.21 -12.86 13.98
N ILE A 42 17.34 -13.18 15.26
CA ILE A 42 16.22 -13.19 16.20
C ILE A 42 15.67 -11.78 16.43
N TYR A 43 16.53 -10.76 16.42
CA TYR A 43 16.10 -9.37 16.52
C TYR A 43 15.34 -8.91 15.27
N ALA A 44 15.73 -9.29 14.08
CA ALA A 44 15.03 -8.91 12.84
C ALA A 44 13.65 -9.58 12.74
N SER A 45 13.52 -10.85 13.10
CA SER A 45 12.22 -11.56 13.08
C SER A 45 11.25 -11.10 14.17
N SER A 46 11.74 -10.55 15.28
CA SER A 46 10.88 -9.97 16.32
C SER A 46 10.34 -8.59 15.98
N TYR A 47 10.88 -7.92 14.97
CA TYR A 47 10.41 -6.59 14.53
C TYR A 47 9.15 -6.64 13.66
N PHE A 48 8.88 -7.76 12.99
CA PHE A 48 7.72 -7.89 12.09
C PHE A 48 6.76 -8.96 12.61
N LYS A 49 5.92 -8.57 13.56
CA LYS A 49 5.02 -9.51 14.24
C LYS A 49 3.79 -9.92 13.40
N LYS A 50 3.40 -9.12 12.40
CA LYS A 50 2.17 -9.33 11.64
C LYS A 50 2.26 -8.57 10.33
N SER A 51 1.74 -9.15 9.27
CA SER A 51 1.56 -8.46 8.00
C SER A 51 0.13 -8.59 7.50
N LYS A 52 -0.29 -7.67 6.66
CA LYS A 52 -1.58 -7.71 5.97
C LYS A 52 -1.39 -7.40 4.51
N THR A 53 -2.09 -8.13 3.66
CA THR A 53 -2.24 -7.80 2.25
C THR A 53 -3.71 -7.63 1.94
N GLY A 54 -4.06 -6.64 1.13
CA GLY A 54 -5.46 -6.36 0.85
C GLY A 54 -5.71 -5.91 -0.57
N ILE A 55 -6.94 -6.16 -1.01
CA ILE A 55 -7.49 -5.62 -2.26
C ILE A 55 -8.28 -4.38 -1.91
N VAL A 56 -8.08 -3.32 -2.69
CA VAL A 56 -8.68 -2.01 -2.45
C VAL A 56 -9.50 -1.58 -3.66
N LEU A 57 -10.73 -1.15 -3.40
CA LEU A 57 -11.55 -0.38 -4.34
C LEU A 57 -11.65 1.05 -3.83
N LYS A 58 -11.34 2.01 -4.70
CA LYS A 58 -11.38 3.42 -4.38
C LYS A 58 -12.32 4.14 -5.35
N TYR A 59 -13.25 4.89 -4.81
CA TYR A 59 -14.16 5.74 -5.56
C TYR A 59 -13.89 7.21 -5.26
N ALA A 60 -13.69 7.99 -6.29
CA ALA A 60 -13.47 9.43 -6.22
C ALA A 60 -14.66 10.17 -6.86
N PRO A 61 -15.61 10.74 -6.06
CA PRO A 61 -16.83 11.35 -6.60
C PRO A 61 -16.60 12.54 -7.52
N GLY A 62 -15.50 13.27 -7.32
CA GLY A 62 -15.11 14.39 -8.19
C GLY A 62 -14.55 13.96 -9.55
N LEU A 63 -14.26 12.68 -9.69
CA LEU A 63 -13.83 12.05 -10.92
C LEU A 63 -14.74 10.83 -11.09
N PRO A 64 -15.48 10.67 -12.20
CA PRO A 64 -16.32 9.50 -12.42
C PRO A 64 -15.46 8.26 -12.64
N THR A 65 -14.74 7.84 -11.60
CA THR A 65 -13.67 6.84 -11.68
C THR A 65 -13.68 5.95 -10.48
N VAL A 66 -13.60 4.65 -10.73
CA VAL A 66 -13.31 3.63 -9.74
C VAL A 66 -11.89 3.15 -9.97
N PHE A 67 -11.08 3.25 -8.93
CA PHE A 67 -9.75 2.67 -8.91
C PHE A 67 -9.80 1.34 -8.18
N TYR A 68 -9.01 0.40 -8.65
CA TYR A 68 -8.76 -0.86 -7.97
C TYR A 68 -7.26 -1.03 -7.74
N GLY A 69 -6.92 -1.68 -6.67
CA GLY A 69 -5.53 -1.81 -6.31
C GLY A 69 -5.28 -2.77 -5.17
N TRP A 70 -4.10 -2.68 -4.65
CA TRP A 70 -3.63 -3.53 -3.57
C TRP A 70 -2.91 -2.68 -2.52
N ARG A 71 -2.86 -3.21 -1.31
CA ARG A 71 -2.08 -2.69 -0.21
C ARG A 71 -1.37 -3.84 0.51
N PHE A 72 -0.13 -3.63 0.86
CA PHE A 72 0.64 -4.52 1.72
C PHE A 72 1.21 -3.71 2.87
N ILE A 73 1.03 -4.18 4.09
CA ILE A 73 1.55 -3.53 5.30
C ILE A 73 2.19 -4.54 6.23
N VAL A 74 3.19 -4.09 6.95
CA VAL A 74 3.92 -4.83 7.96
C VAL A 74 3.90 -4.03 9.26
N TYR A 75 3.57 -4.69 10.35
CA TYR A 75 3.51 -4.07 11.66
C TYR A 75 4.89 -4.13 12.33
N ASN A 76 5.44 -2.97 12.62
CA ASN A 76 6.68 -2.83 13.41
C ASN A 76 6.38 -2.93 14.91
N THR A 77 5.23 -2.44 15.33
CA THR A 77 4.71 -2.58 16.69
C THR A 77 3.29 -3.15 16.61
N GLU A 78 2.62 -3.34 17.74
CA GLU A 78 1.22 -3.77 17.75
C GLU A 78 0.27 -2.80 17.03
N LYS A 79 0.68 -1.57 16.86
CA LYS A 79 -0.18 -0.48 16.36
C LYS A 79 0.39 0.25 15.14
N PHE A 80 1.71 0.42 15.05
CA PHE A 80 2.35 1.14 13.96
C PHE A 80 2.68 0.20 12.82
N PHE A 81 2.35 0.60 11.60
CA PHE A 81 2.64 -0.15 10.39
C PHE A 81 3.27 0.72 9.31
N ILE A 82 4.02 0.06 8.44
CA ILE A 82 4.57 0.60 7.20
C ILE A 82 4.26 -0.35 6.05
N GLY A 83 4.34 0.10 4.82
CA GLY A 83 4.13 -0.77 3.68
C GLY A 83 4.06 -0.05 2.35
N GLY A 84 3.33 -0.65 1.42
CA GLY A 84 3.13 -0.11 0.08
C GLY A 84 1.69 -0.26 -0.39
N THR A 85 1.31 0.60 -1.31
CA THR A 85 0.00 0.55 -1.97
C THR A 85 0.14 0.94 -3.44
N GLY A 86 -0.72 0.42 -4.28
CA GLY A 86 -0.81 0.79 -5.67
C GLY A 86 -2.24 0.69 -6.18
N PHE A 87 -2.63 1.65 -7.00
CA PHE A 87 -3.96 1.70 -7.60
C PHE A 87 -3.86 1.97 -9.09
N THR A 88 -4.79 1.43 -9.84
CA THR A 88 -5.00 1.77 -11.23
C THR A 88 -6.49 1.97 -11.47
N GLY A 89 -6.85 2.84 -12.39
CA GLY A 89 -8.23 3.09 -12.76
C GLY A 89 -8.35 3.67 -14.14
N GLN A 90 -9.54 3.58 -14.68
CA GLN A 90 -9.90 4.21 -15.94
C GLN A 90 -10.72 5.44 -15.65
N LEU A 91 -10.29 6.57 -16.19
CA LEU A 91 -11.11 7.77 -16.25
C LEU A 91 -12.18 7.52 -17.31
N GLY A 92 -13.43 7.55 -16.90
CA GLY A 92 -14.55 7.30 -17.77
C GLY A 92 -15.59 8.43 -17.65
N GLY A 93 -15.74 9.22 -18.67
CA GLY A 93 -16.76 10.25 -18.75
C GLY A 93 -16.99 10.64 -20.21
N PRO A 94 -18.09 11.34 -20.50
CA PRO A 94 -18.40 11.75 -21.88
C PRO A 94 -17.34 12.71 -22.45
N GLU A 95 -16.64 13.42 -21.60
CA GLU A 95 -15.67 14.44 -22.01
C GLU A 95 -14.22 14.03 -21.77
N VAL A 96 -13.97 13.05 -20.87
CA VAL A 96 -12.62 12.66 -20.47
C VAL A 96 -12.52 11.15 -20.37
N SER A 97 -11.55 10.59 -21.05
CA SER A 97 -11.17 9.17 -20.92
C SER A 97 -9.68 9.04 -20.64
N GLY A 98 -9.25 7.91 -20.10
CA GLY A 98 -7.84 7.67 -19.87
C GLY A 98 -7.57 6.62 -18.79
N THR A 99 -6.30 6.47 -18.46
CA THR A 99 -5.85 5.57 -17.38
C THR A 99 -4.97 6.33 -16.41
N PHE A 100 -5.06 5.96 -15.14
CA PHE A 100 -4.25 6.54 -14.09
C PHE A 100 -3.76 5.45 -13.15
N THR A 101 -2.50 5.52 -12.76
CA THR A 101 -1.86 4.53 -11.90
C THR A 101 -1.03 5.23 -10.84
N THR A 102 -1.05 4.68 -9.64
CA THR A 102 -0.28 5.17 -8.50
C THR A 102 0.55 4.06 -7.88
N ALA A 103 1.67 4.44 -7.27
CA ALA A 103 2.45 3.60 -6.40
C ALA A 103 2.99 4.45 -5.25
N ALA A 104 2.77 4.03 -4.02
CA ALA A 104 3.13 4.81 -2.85
C ALA A 104 3.60 3.92 -1.69
N LEU A 105 4.48 4.45 -0.87
CA LEU A 105 4.76 3.94 0.46
C LEU A 105 3.67 4.42 1.42
N VAL A 106 3.34 3.60 2.40
CA VAL A 106 2.34 3.91 3.43
C VAL A 106 2.97 3.81 4.81
N ALA A 107 2.53 4.69 5.70
CA ALA A 107 2.79 4.60 7.12
C ALA A 107 1.53 4.99 7.88
N GLY A 108 1.22 4.27 8.95
CA GLY A 108 -0.01 4.53 9.68
C GLY A 108 -0.05 3.84 11.04
N TYR A 109 -1.17 4.01 11.69
CA TYR A 109 -1.40 3.60 13.06
C TYR A 109 -2.80 3.02 13.24
N ASP A 110 -2.91 1.88 13.93
CA ASP A 110 -4.16 1.24 14.30
C ASP A 110 -4.52 1.57 15.75
N PHE A 111 -5.78 1.85 15.98
CA PHE A 111 -6.35 2.08 17.31
C PHE A 111 -7.60 1.24 17.50
N THR A 112 -7.56 0.28 18.43
CA THR A 112 -8.70 -0.57 18.77
C THR A 112 -9.74 0.22 19.57
N ILE A 113 -10.99 0.19 19.13
CA ILE A 113 -12.13 0.79 19.81
C ILE A 113 -12.93 -0.29 20.55
N PHE A 114 -13.18 -1.42 19.87
CA PHE A 114 -13.86 -2.61 20.40
C PHE A 114 -13.08 -3.84 19.91
N ASP A 115 -13.37 -5.01 20.47
CA ASP A 115 -12.64 -6.26 20.17
C ASP A 115 -12.55 -6.57 18.66
N ASP A 116 -13.62 -6.25 17.91
CA ASP A 116 -13.72 -6.52 16.48
C ASP A 116 -13.67 -5.26 15.60
N ILE A 117 -13.56 -4.07 16.22
CA ILE A 117 -13.57 -2.79 15.50
C ILE A 117 -12.37 -1.96 15.91
N TYR A 118 -11.58 -1.57 14.94
CA TYR A 118 -10.45 -0.67 15.13
C TYR A 118 -10.41 0.40 14.04
N VAL A 119 -9.75 1.50 14.33
CA VAL A 119 -9.54 2.62 13.41
C VAL A 119 -8.13 2.55 12.89
N ASP A 120 -7.93 2.75 11.59
CA ASP A 120 -6.62 3.03 11.01
C ASP A 120 -6.57 4.45 10.45
N TRP A 121 -5.44 5.07 10.60
CA TRP A 121 -5.15 6.35 9.97
C TRP A 121 -3.68 6.40 9.56
N GLY A 122 -3.40 7.18 8.57
CA GLY A 122 -2.03 7.27 8.08
C GLY A 122 -1.89 8.14 6.86
N ILE A 123 -0.74 7.99 6.22
CA ILE A 123 -0.36 8.74 5.04
C ILE A 123 0.30 7.82 4.01
N ALA A 124 -0.08 7.96 2.75
CA ALA A 124 0.63 7.41 1.61
C ALA A 124 1.39 8.53 0.89
N ALA A 125 2.61 8.26 0.48
CA ALA A 125 3.41 9.17 -0.31
C ALA A 125 4.14 8.41 -1.42
N GLY A 126 4.09 8.94 -2.65
CA GLY A 126 4.66 8.23 -3.78
C GLY A 126 4.53 8.97 -5.10
N GLY A 127 4.39 8.22 -6.17
CA GLY A 127 4.22 8.73 -7.51
C GLY A 127 2.90 8.30 -8.13
N ALA A 128 2.40 9.14 -9.00
CA ALA A 128 1.24 8.84 -9.83
C ALA A 128 1.47 9.30 -11.26
N GLY A 129 0.81 8.66 -12.18
CA GLY A 129 0.86 9.06 -13.58
C GLY A 129 -0.25 8.43 -14.38
N GLY A 130 -0.64 9.12 -15.45
CA GLY A 130 -1.69 8.66 -16.32
C GLY A 130 -1.72 9.42 -17.62
N ARG A 131 -2.59 8.95 -18.49
CA ARG A 131 -2.88 9.58 -19.76
C ARG A 131 -4.36 9.95 -19.79
N LYS A 132 -4.62 11.18 -20.09
CA LYS A 132 -5.96 11.74 -20.25
C LYS A 132 -6.19 12.07 -21.72
N TYR A 133 -7.33 11.67 -22.24
CA TYR A 133 -7.84 12.06 -23.55
C TYR A 133 -9.05 12.96 -23.34
N ASP A 134 -9.01 14.11 -23.93
CA ASP A 134 -10.16 15.02 -23.99
C ASP A 134 -10.92 14.75 -25.29
N ALA A 135 -12.23 14.52 -25.20
CA ALA A 135 -13.05 14.25 -26.38
C ALA A 135 -13.16 15.48 -27.32
N SER A 136 -12.92 16.66 -26.79
CA SER A 136 -12.92 17.91 -27.56
C SER A 136 -11.59 18.24 -28.24
N SER A 137 -10.51 17.57 -27.84
CA SER A 137 -9.17 17.75 -28.41
C SER A 137 -8.61 16.42 -28.88
N THR A 138 -7.92 16.43 -30.00
CA THR A 138 -7.15 15.27 -30.50
C THR A 138 -5.87 15.05 -29.72
N GLU A 139 -5.59 15.87 -28.72
CA GLU A 139 -4.36 15.82 -27.94
C GLU A 139 -4.53 14.98 -26.67
N SER A 140 -3.62 14.06 -26.45
CA SER A 140 -3.50 13.32 -25.19
C SER A 140 -2.61 14.09 -24.22
N MET A 141 -3.12 14.38 -23.03
CA MET A 141 -2.33 14.97 -21.96
C MET A 141 -1.76 13.85 -21.05
N ASN A 142 -0.47 13.88 -20.84
CA ASN A 142 0.17 13.03 -19.84
C ASN A 142 0.28 13.82 -18.54
N GLU A 143 -0.33 13.30 -17.49
CA GLU A 143 -0.18 13.85 -16.13
C GLU A 143 0.67 12.89 -15.30
N GLY A 144 1.55 13.44 -14.48
CA GLY A 144 2.36 12.65 -13.56
C GLY A 144 3.01 13.53 -12.51
N GLY A 145 3.18 13.00 -11.32
CA GLY A 145 3.78 13.74 -10.23
C GLY A 145 3.84 12.99 -8.92
N VAL A 146 4.27 13.70 -7.90
CA VAL A 146 4.27 13.21 -6.53
C VAL A 146 2.85 13.26 -5.98
N ILE A 147 2.47 12.22 -5.25
CA ILE A 147 1.21 12.16 -4.52
C ILE A 147 1.45 12.10 -3.03
N VAL A 148 0.50 12.68 -2.31
CA VAL A 148 0.37 12.52 -0.85
C VAL A 148 -1.10 12.24 -0.58
N GLU A 149 -1.38 11.20 0.19
CA GLU A 149 -2.73 10.76 0.47
C GLU A 149 -2.88 10.40 1.96
N PRO A 150 -3.29 11.34 2.82
CA PRO A 150 -3.77 11.01 4.15
C PRO A 150 -5.09 10.26 4.08
N TRP A 151 -5.27 9.28 4.98
CA TRP A 151 -6.51 8.54 5.11
C TRP A 151 -6.91 8.35 6.58
N PHE A 152 -8.17 8.05 6.74
CA PHE A 152 -8.78 7.63 7.99
C PHE A 152 -9.82 6.54 7.70
N GLY A 153 -9.80 5.44 8.45
CA GLY A 153 -10.66 4.30 8.18
C GLY A 153 -11.11 3.55 9.41
N PHE A 154 -12.21 2.81 9.23
CA PHE A 154 -12.75 1.87 10.19
C PHE A 154 -12.52 0.47 9.65
N ASN A 155 -12.01 -0.39 10.50
CA ASN A 155 -11.78 -1.80 10.21
C ASN A 155 -12.69 -2.65 11.08
N GLN A 156 -13.29 -3.64 10.47
CA GLN A 156 -14.10 -4.64 11.12
C GLN A 156 -13.52 -6.02 10.86
N LYS A 157 -13.22 -6.78 11.89
CA LYS A 157 -12.86 -8.18 11.76
C LYS A 157 -14.09 -8.97 11.32
N ILE A 158 -14.00 -9.69 10.19
CA ILE A 158 -15.06 -10.56 9.69
C ILE A 158 -14.67 -12.03 9.77
N GLY A 159 -13.48 -12.33 10.24
CA GLY A 159 -12.94 -13.68 10.48
C GLY A 159 -11.62 -13.61 11.22
N GLU A 160 -11.03 -14.75 11.51
CA GLU A 160 -9.76 -14.83 12.25
C GLU A 160 -8.61 -14.16 11.48
N LYS A 161 -8.65 -14.25 10.14
CA LYS A 161 -7.58 -13.77 9.25
C LYS A 161 -8.07 -12.76 8.20
N THR A 162 -9.25 -12.16 8.40
CA THR A 162 -9.82 -11.26 7.40
C THR A 162 -10.45 -10.06 8.05
N ASP A 163 -10.05 -8.88 7.60
CA ASP A 163 -10.61 -7.60 8.02
C ASP A 163 -11.28 -6.91 6.83
N PHE A 164 -12.38 -6.22 7.10
CA PHE A 164 -13.03 -5.33 6.15
C PHE A 164 -12.80 -3.87 6.57
N ASN A 165 -12.39 -3.02 5.64
CA ASN A 165 -12.07 -1.62 5.90
C ASN A 165 -12.93 -0.69 5.06
N TYR A 166 -13.45 0.33 5.71
CA TYR A 166 -14.10 1.50 5.10
C TYR A 166 -13.26 2.72 5.42
N SER A 167 -12.72 3.39 4.43
CA SER A 167 -11.87 4.55 4.66
C SER A 167 -12.18 5.71 3.74
N PHE A 168 -11.80 6.89 4.22
CA PHE A 168 -11.83 8.15 3.49
C PHE A 168 -10.40 8.59 3.30
N SER A 169 -10.09 9.14 2.14
CA SER A 169 -8.78 9.72 1.88
C SER A 169 -8.88 11.00 1.07
N LEU A 170 -7.87 11.84 1.23
CA LEU A 170 -7.69 13.03 0.41
C LEU A 170 -6.48 12.81 -0.49
N PHE A 171 -6.73 12.59 -1.75
CA PHE A 171 -5.69 12.40 -2.74
C PHE A 171 -5.17 13.76 -3.21
N MET A 172 -3.93 14.07 -2.91
CA MET A 172 -3.28 15.33 -3.25
C MET A 172 -2.17 15.09 -4.26
N MET A 173 -2.27 15.74 -5.41
CA MET A 173 -1.26 15.76 -6.46
C MET A 173 -1.07 17.22 -6.92
N PRO A 174 -0.20 17.99 -6.25
CA PRO A 174 -0.16 19.46 -6.37
C PRO A 174 0.00 20.00 -7.78
N ASN A 175 0.61 19.24 -8.67
CA ASN A 175 0.87 19.65 -10.05
C ASN A 175 -0.13 19.07 -11.06
N SER A 176 -1.18 18.40 -10.60
CA SER A 176 -2.24 17.86 -11.45
C SER A 176 -3.41 18.81 -11.54
N LEU A 177 -3.89 19.04 -12.74
CA LEU A 177 -5.14 19.77 -12.97
C LEU A 177 -6.37 18.89 -12.70
N THR A 178 -6.21 17.57 -12.86
CA THR A 178 -7.31 16.62 -12.75
C THR A 178 -7.43 16.03 -11.33
N PHE A 179 -6.31 15.77 -10.66
CA PHE A 179 -6.27 14.98 -9.41
C PHE A 179 -5.85 15.79 -8.18
N ASN A 180 -5.84 17.11 -8.27
CA ASN A 180 -5.49 17.94 -7.11
C ASN A 180 -6.63 17.97 -6.10
N ASN A 181 -6.33 17.61 -4.85
CA ASN A 181 -7.27 17.61 -3.72
C ASN A 181 -8.57 16.81 -3.97
N THR A 182 -8.41 15.60 -4.49
CA THR A 182 -9.56 14.73 -4.77
C THR A 182 -9.90 13.90 -3.53
N PHE A 183 -11.11 14.08 -3.02
CA PHE A 183 -11.64 13.24 -1.95
C PHE A 183 -12.03 11.88 -2.49
N SER A 184 -11.77 10.81 -1.73
CA SER A 184 -12.14 9.45 -2.13
C SER A 184 -12.63 8.58 -0.97
N PHE A 185 -13.52 7.64 -1.32
CA PHE A 185 -13.99 6.56 -0.46
C PHE A 185 -13.28 5.29 -0.86
N ASN A 186 -12.80 4.52 0.13
CA ASN A 186 -12.13 3.28 -0.12
C ASN A 186 -12.83 2.13 0.61
N LEU A 187 -12.96 1.01 -0.08
CA LEU A 187 -13.34 -0.28 0.47
C LEU A 187 -12.15 -1.21 0.35
N ARG A 188 -11.79 -1.89 1.41
CA ARG A 188 -10.64 -2.81 1.42
C ARG A 188 -10.98 -4.09 2.14
N VAL A 189 -10.52 -5.19 1.59
CA VAL A 189 -10.51 -6.50 2.27
C VAL A 189 -9.05 -6.86 2.50
N ASP A 190 -8.66 -6.95 3.76
CA ASP A 190 -7.32 -7.30 4.19
C ASP A 190 -7.25 -8.75 4.66
N PHE A 191 -6.23 -9.46 4.24
CA PHE A 191 -5.87 -10.80 4.68
C PHE A 191 -4.65 -10.72 5.60
N ILE A 192 -4.77 -11.29 6.78
CA ILE A 192 -3.71 -11.32 7.79
C ILE A 192 -2.78 -12.49 7.47
N ILE A 193 -1.49 -12.21 7.42
CA ILE A 193 -0.40 -13.16 7.22
C ILE A 193 0.44 -13.12 8.50
N GLU A 194 0.48 -14.25 9.19
CA GLU A 194 1.27 -14.48 10.43
C GLU A 194 2.50 -15.30 10.11
#